data_7b594b9aa146baa433c0ec03801e9907
#
_entry.id   7b594b9aa146baa433c0ec03801e9907
#
_cell.length_a   1.000
_cell.length_b   1.000
_cell.length_c   1.000
_cell.angle_alpha   90.00
_cell.angle_beta   90.00
_cell.angle_gamma   90.00
#
_symmetry.space_group_name_H-M   'P 1'
#
loop_
_entity.id
_entity.type
_entity.pdbx_description
1 polymer ?
#
loop_
_entity_poly.entity_id
_entity_poly.type
_entity_poly.pdbx_seq_one_letter_code
_entity_poly.pdbx_strand_id
1 'polypeptide(L)'
;SELVEIRVALMENGIEDTNGLTYSFTLHPGDWQKENFSMHIPKAGMYSLSITFSKRARVKFGVLSMLPFDHFHGMRRDVIECMKEIGISMLRWPGGNFAGEYRWQDGLLDADERAPLEAYMENETQPYTNGYDYNEVGIDEFIALCREIGAEPFLTINLANASPEENAAWVEYCNGADDTRYGKLRAQRGHKDAYQVRYWSLGNEMGYGHMEGPMTPGQYVMLARRQMRAMLDVSPDLQLFSSGPYPSEEWGTKSAKELAENVKYASLHHYTYVPLDYSSDEAAKNTCQAIMDAPKEAYRLIKEMRTCLGNNIHISFDEWNCWYAWYRPSSAAEGLYAAGMLQLFLNESNAMDMPVCCYFQPISEGAIEIKGNNCRLTATGQVFSMLKAHCGGSLCPSLKNNSVAATIKDNILTISMIHTGQEEPRVFKIQIRGDLLDAKLLSTDSLLPHSRFEEKILSVSEIDGIFEVVLPPCSVACVK
;
A
#
# COMPACT_ATOMS: atom_id res chain seq x y z
N SER A 1 -19.55 -40.02 22.38
CA SER A 1 -18.32 -39.58 23.06
C SER A 1 -17.20 -40.59 22.92
N GLU A 2 -16.84 -40.92 21.70
CA GLU A 2 -15.74 -41.85 21.42
C GLU A 2 -14.64 -41.08 20.64
N LEU A 3 -13.37 -41.43 20.93
CA LEU A 3 -12.20 -40.95 20.23
C LEU A 3 -12.31 -41.25 18.74
N VAL A 4 -11.93 -40.32 17.89
CA VAL A 4 -11.87 -40.47 16.42
C VAL A 4 -10.47 -40.17 15.98
N GLU A 5 -9.86 -41.10 15.29
CA GLU A 5 -8.59 -40.85 14.63
C GLU A 5 -8.83 -40.13 13.30
N ILE A 6 -8.17 -39.02 13.12
CA ILE A 6 -8.20 -38.20 11.90
C ILE A 6 -6.87 -38.43 11.18
N ARG A 7 -6.93 -38.69 9.90
CA ARG A 7 -5.77 -38.76 9.04
C ARG A 7 -5.88 -37.69 7.95
N VAL A 8 -4.88 -36.86 7.85
CA VAL A 8 -4.73 -35.82 6.82
C VAL A 8 -3.66 -36.27 5.85
N ALA A 9 -3.93 -36.23 4.57
CA ALA A 9 -2.99 -36.60 3.52
C ALA A 9 -3.03 -35.63 2.35
N LEU A 10 -1.88 -35.36 1.76
CA LEU A 10 -1.79 -34.72 0.46
C LEU A 10 -1.71 -35.80 -0.64
N MET A 11 -2.57 -35.70 -1.62
CA MET A 11 -2.68 -36.66 -2.72
C MET A 11 -2.28 -36.01 -4.03
N GLU A 12 -1.33 -36.60 -4.74
CA GLU A 12 -1.00 -36.19 -6.10
C GLU A 12 -1.84 -37.02 -7.10
N ASN A 13 -2.60 -36.37 -7.98
CA ASN A 13 -3.48 -37.00 -8.97
C ASN A 13 -4.45 -38.06 -8.37
N GLY A 14 -4.92 -37.84 -7.15
CA GLY A 14 -5.81 -38.77 -6.46
C GLY A 14 -5.12 -40.02 -5.88
N ILE A 15 -3.80 -40.10 -5.96
CA ILE A 15 -2.99 -41.18 -5.38
C ILE A 15 -2.32 -40.67 -4.12
N GLU A 16 -2.49 -41.40 -3.04
CA GLU A 16 -1.83 -41.12 -1.78
C GLU A 16 -0.33 -41.46 -1.89
N ASP A 17 0.53 -40.42 -1.77
CA ASP A 17 1.96 -40.65 -1.60
C ASP A 17 2.25 -40.95 -0.14
N THR A 18 2.69 -42.15 0.12
CA THR A 18 2.99 -42.62 1.47
C THR A 18 4.31 -42.08 2.05
N ASN A 19 5.05 -41.28 1.29
CA ASN A 19 6.38 -40.78 1.65
C ASN A 19 6.37 -39.46 2.42
N GLY A 20 5.64 -39.36 3.54
CA GLY A 20 5.72 -38.21 4.45
C GLY A 20 4.69 -37.13 4.23
N LEU A 21 3.75 -37.32 3.32
CA LEU A 21 2.62 -36.39 3.06
C LEU A 21 1.37 -36.75 3.88
N THR A 22 1.54 -37.44 5.01
CA THR A 22 0.43 -37.83 5.89
C THR A 22 0.72 -37.47 7.34
N TYR A 23 -0.34 -37.03 8.02
CA TYR A 23 -0.34 -36.78 9.45
C TYR A 23 -1.60 -37.39 10.09
N SER A 24 -1.46 -37.96 11.30
CA SER A 24 -2.60 -38.52 12.02
C SER A 24 -2.65 -37.99 13.44
N PHE A 25 -3.84 -37.71 13.94
CA PHE A 25 -4.08 -37.30 15.32
C PHE A 25 -5.38 -37.84 15.83
N THR A 26 -5.57 -37.80 17.15
CA THR A 26 -6.79 -38.25 17.80
C THR A 26 -7.66 -37.06 18.18
N LEU A 27 -8.88 -37.01 17.68
CA LEU A 27 -9.87 -36.01 18.05
C LEU A 27 -10.62 -36.48 19.31
N HIS A 28 -10.62 -35.62 20.33
CA HIS A 28 -11.36 -35.82 21.56
C HIS A 28 -12.74 -35.17 21.48
N PRO A 29 -13.81 -35.80 21.99
CA PRO A 29 -15.12 -35.15 22.03
C PRO A 29 -15.11 -34.02 23.07
N GLY A 30 -15.75 -32.90 22.73
CA GLY A 30 -15.88 -31.75 23.65
C GLY A 30 -15.50 -30.44 22.95
N ASP A 31 -14.50 -29.77 23.49
CA ASP A 31 -14.07 -28.45 23.02
C ASP A 31 -13.28 -28.50 21.70
N TRP A 32 -13.03 -27.31 21.12
CA TRP A 32 -12.20 -27.15 19.94
C TRP A 32 -10.77 -27.61 20.22
N GLN A 33 -10.21 -28.34 19.27
CA GLN A 33 -8.84 -28.84 19.30
C GLN A 33 -8.10 -28.26 18.11
N LYS A 34 -6.92 -27.68 18.34
CA LYS A 34 -6.04 -27.15 17.29
C LYS A 34 -4.86 -28.09 17.09
N GLU A 35 -4.64 -28.54 15.86
CA GLU A 35 -3.52 -29.38 15.48
C GLU A 35 -2.63 -28.63 14.48
N ASN A 36 -1.33 -28.60 14.78
CA ASN A 36 -0.31 -28.01 13.92
C ASN A 36 0.68 -29.08 13.49
N PHE A 37 0.92 -29.17 12.20
CA PHE A 37 1.89 -30.12 11.66
C PHE A 37 2.53 -29.58 10.38
N SER A 38 3.66 -30.17 9.99
CA SER A 38 4.36 -29.80 8.75
C SER A 38 4.43 -30.99 7.81
N MET A 39 4.31 -30.71 6.53
CA MET A 39 4.46 -31.71 5.46
C MET A 39 5.54 -31.24 4.48
N HIS A 40 6.46 -32.14 4.12
CA HIS A 40 7.46 -31.83 3.12
C HIS A 40 6.96 -32.23 1.74
N ILE A 41 6.73 -31.26 0.86
CA ILE A 41 6.28 -31.50 -0.51
C ILE A 41 7.52 -31.72 -1.40
N PRO A 42 7.70 -32.93 -1.99
CA PRO A 42 8.94 -33.31 -2.67
C PRO A 42 9.14 -32.59 -4.00
N LYS A 43 8.08 -32.13 -4.65
CA LYS A 43 8.12 -31.40 -5.93
C LYS A 43 6.94 -30.44 -6.06
N ALA A 44 7.10 -29.43 -6.88
CA ALA A 44 5.99 -28.56 -7.25
C ALA A 44 4.93 -29.34 -8.03
N GLY A 45 3.65 -29.11 -7.71
CA GLY A 45 2.53 -29.81 -8.37
C GLY A 45 1.19 -29.42 -7.79
N MET A 46 0.15 -30.05 -8.34
CA MET A 46 -1.22 -29.95 -7.82
C MET A 46 -1.48 -31.10 -6.87
N TYR A 47 -1.83 -30.76 -5.65
CA TYR A 47 -2.15 -31.73 -4.60
C TYR A 47 -3.59 -31.52 -4.13
N SER A 48 -4.25 -32.61 -3.79
CA SER A 48 -5.56 -32.59 -3.12
C SER A 48 -5.38 -32.89 -1.65
N LEU A 49 -6.02 -32.13 -0.77
CA LEU A 49 -6.07 -32.42 0.66
C LEU A 49 -7.16 -33.49 0.91
N SER A 50 -6.76 -34.62 1.49
CA SER A 50 -7.68 -35.69 1.91
C SER A 50 -7.74 -35.73 3.44
N ILE A 51 -8.92 -35.69 4.01
CA ILE A 51 -9.16 -35.85 5.45
C ILE A 51 -10.06 -37.07 5.65
N THR A 52 -9.53 -38.07 6.34
CA THR A 52 -10.24 -39.33 6.58
C THR A 52 -10.44 -39.57 8.07
N PHE A 53 -11.47 -40.32 8.40
CA PHE A 53 -11.87 -40.62 9.77
C PHE A 53 -11.85 -42.12 10.01
N SER A 54 -11.31 -42.56 11.12
CA SER A 54 -11.23 -43.99 11.47
C SER A 54 -12.60 -44.66 11.64
N LYS A 55 -13.64 -43.88 11.88
CA LYS A 55 -15.02 -44.33 11.98
C LYS A 55 -16.01 -43.23 11.61
N ARG A 56 -17.28 -43.58 11.42
CA ARG A 56 -18.36 -42.59 11.18
C ARG A 56 -18.50 -41.67 12.38
N ALA A 57 -18.29 -40.37 12.17
CA ALA A 57 -18.35 -39.33 13.18
C ALA A 57 -19.03 -38.06 12.63
N ARG A 58 -19.50 -37.20 13.53
CA ARG A 58 -19.92 -35.83 13.21
C ARG A 58 -18.84 -34.90 13.72
N VAL A 59 -18.11 -34.28 12.82
CA VAL A 59 -17.00 -33.37 13.11
C VAL A 59 -17.35 -31.98 12.58
N LYS A 60 -16.97 -30.95 13.29
CA LYS A 60 -17.00 -29.55 12.84
C LYS A 60 -15.56 -29.09 12.61
N PHE A 61 -15.31 -28.46 11.47
CA PHE A 61 -14.07 -27.76 11.20
C PHE A 61 -14.28 -26.26 11.46
N GLY A 62 -13.35 -25.63 12.14
CA GLY A 62 -13.31 -24.19 12.30
C GLY A 62 -12.54 -23.57 11.13
N VAL A 63 -11.23 -23.69 11.16
CA VAL A 63 -10.31 -23.16 10.15
C VAL A 63 -9.37 -24.25 9.67
N LEU A 64 -9.03 -24.19 8.40
CA LEU A 64 -7.95 -24.97 7.78
C LEU A 64 -7.02 -23.98 7.10
N SER A 65 -5.80 -23.85 7.59
CA SER A 65 -4.77 -23.00 6.98
C SER A 65 -3.57 -23.82 6.54
N MET A 66 -2.96 -23.44 5.43
CA MET A 66 -1.74 -24.04 4.93
C MET A 66 -0.83 -22.95 4.41
N LEU A 67 0.31 -22.77 5.06
CA LEU A 67 1.29 -21.74 4.73
C LEU A 67 2.60 -22.39 4.27
N PRO A 68 3.33 -21.80 3.32
CA PRO A 68 4.70 -22.21 3.01
C PRO A 68 5.57 -22.01 4.24
N PHE A 69 6.58 -22.87 4.44
CA PHE A 69 7.44 -22.84 5.64
C PHE A 69 8.23 -21.52 5.79
N ASP A 70 8.53 -20.88 4.69
CA ASP A 70 9.27 -19.62 4.62
C ASP A 70 8.40 -18.37 4.70
N HIS A 71 7.11 -18.51 5.04
CA HIS A 71 6.22 -17.36 5.22
C HIS A 71 6.75 -16.38 6.28
N PHE A 72 6.46 -15.11 6.12
CA PHE A 72 6.75 -14.07 7.10
C PHE A 72 5.46 -13.65 7.82
N HIS A 73 5.23 -14.15 9.02
CA HIS A 73 4.00 -13.91 9.78
C HIS A 73 2.71 -14.16 8.96
N GLY A 74 2.65 -15.25 8.22
CA GLY A 74 1.52 -15.57 7.33
C GLY A 74 1.62 -14.97 5.93
N MET A 75 2.46 -13.96 5.72
CA MET A 75 2.62 -13.26 4.45
C MET A 75 3.62 -13.95 3.52
N ARG A 76 3.42 -13.83 2.23
CA ARG A 76 4.30 -14.37 1.18
C ARG A 76 5.64 -13.63 1.14
N ARG A 77 6.74 -14.35 1.23
CA ARG A 77 8.09 -13.80 1.21
C ARG A 77 8.42 -13.08 -0.11
N ASP A 78 8.03 -13.63 -1.24
CA ASP A 78 8.26 -13.04 -2.56
C ASP A 78 7.54 -11.70 -2.75
N VAL A 79 6.36 -11.52 -2.14
CA VAL A 79 5.63 -10.25 -2.13
C VAL A 79 6.39 -9.20 -1.30
N ILE A 80 6.90 -9.59 -0.13
CA ILE A 80 7.70 -8.70 0.72
C ILE A 80 8.97 -8.23 0.00
N GLU A 81 9.63 -9.11 -0.75
CA GLU A 81 10.81 -8.73 -1.54
C GLU A 81 10.45 -7.74 -2.66
N CYS A 82 9.30 -7.91 -3.34
CA CYS A 82 8.79 -6.91 -4.27
C CYS A 82 8.48 -5.57 -3.57
N MET A 83 7.93 -5.57 -2.35
CA MET A 83 7.69 -4.35 -1.57
C MET A 83 9.00 -3.64 -1.20
N LYS A 84 10.06 -4.37 -0.85
CA LYS A 84 11.40 -3.82 -0.65
C LYS A 84 11.98 -3.24 -1.94
N GLU A 85 11.76 -3.91 -3.06
CA GLU A 85 12.25 -3.48 -4.36
C GLU A 85 11.66 -2.14 -4.78
N ILE A 86 10.35 -1.93 -4.61
CA ILE A 86 9.69 -0.65 -4.91
C ILE A 86 10.01 0.46 -3.91
N GLY A 87 10.55 0.14 -2.74
CA GLY A 87 11.09 1.12 -1.79
C GLY A 87 10.04 1.90 -1.01
N ILE A 88 9.07 1.22 -0.44
CA ILE A 88 8.04 1.81 0.40
C ILE A 88 8.67 2.43 1.64
N SER A 89 8.49 3.74 1.84
CA SER A 89 8.98 4.47 3.01
C SER A 89 7.92 4.71 4.08
N MET A 90 6.65 4.61 3.75
CA MET A 90 5.51 4.68 4.66
C MET A 90 4.43 3.72 4.18
N LEU A 91 3.78 3.01 5.10
CA LEU A 91 2.69 2.10 4.80
C LEU A 91 1.47 2.45 5.66
N ARG A 92 0.36 2.80 4.99
CA ARG A 92 -0.91 3.17 5.63
C ARG A 92 -1.80 1.93 5.79
N TRP A 93 -2.36 1.73 7.00
CA TRP A 93 -3.17 0.56 7.34
C TRP A 93 -4.11 0.84 8.54
N PRO A 94 -5.24 0.16 8.73
CA PRO A 94 -5.88 -0.77 7.82
C PRO A 94 -6.40 -0.07 6.56
N GLY A 95 -6.43 1.25 6.58
CA GLY A 95 -6.65 2.18 5.49
C GLY A 95 -7.97 1.99 4.73
N GLY A 96 -8.33 2.95 3.89
CA GLY A 96 -9.52 2.88 3.10
C GLY A 96 -10.80 2.70 3.94
N ASN A 97 -11.89 2.29 3.29
CA ASN A 97 -13.20 2.13 3.93
C ASN A 97 -13.23 1.05 5.00
N PHE A 98 -12.37 0.05 4.89
CA PHE A 98 -12.25 -1.03 5.88
C PHE A 98 -11.93 -0.51 7.29
N ALA A 99 -11.28 0.66 7.43
CA ALA A 99 -10.99 1.25 8.73
C ALA A 99 -12.24 1.45 9.60
N GLY A 100 -13.40 1.73 9.00
CA GLY A 100 -14.67 1.92 9.71
C GLY A 100 -15.26 0.66 10.34
N GLU A 101 -14.83 -0.52 9.89
CA GLU A 101 -15.26 -1.83 10.42
C GLU A 101 -14.17 -2.51 11.25
N TYR A 102 -12.91 -2.04 11.15
CA TYR A 102 -11.78 -2.69 11.78
C TYR A 102 -11.77 -2.53 13.30
N ARG A 103 -11.60 -3.65 13.99
CA ARG A 103 -11.40 -3.73 15.44
C ARG A 103 -10.02 -4.29 15.74
N TRP A 104 -9.13 -3.44 16.21
CA TRP A 104 -7.73 -3.79 16.40
C TRP A 104 -7.49 -4.95 17.39
N GLN A 105 -8.39 -5.13 18.38
CA GLN A 105 -8.29 -6.21 19.35
C GLN A 105 -8.48 -7.59 18.72
N ASP A 106 -9.30 -7.70 17.66
CA ASP A 106 -9.50 -8.97 16.95
C ASP A 106 -8.19 -9.45 16.34
N GLY A 107 -7.33 -8.53 15.88
CA GLY A 107 -5.99 -8.83 15.39
C GLY A 107 -5.00 -9.34 16.45
N LEU A 108 -5.37 -9.31 17.74
CA LEU A 108 -4.55 -9.88 18.82
C LEU A 108 -4.79 -11.38 19.04
N LEU A 109 -5.85 -11.94 18.46
CA LEU A 109 -6.06 -13.38 18.49
C LEU A 109 -5.03 -14.08 17.60
N ASP A 110 -4.86 -15.39 17.78
CA ASP A 110 -4.17 -16.21 16.80
C ASP A 110 -4.86 -16.07 15.44
N ALA A 111 -4.11 -15.99 14.34
CA ALA A 111 -4.66 -15.73 13.01
C ALA A 111 -5.79 -16.70 12.63
N ASP A 112 -5.67 -17.97 13.03
CA ASP A 112 -6.70 -18.99 12.80
C ASP A 112 -7.95 -18.85 13.71
N GLU A 113 -7.90 -17.98 14.70
CA GLU A 113 -9.02 -17.73 15.63
C GLU A 113 -9.74 -16.42 15.34
N ARG A 114 -9.23 -15.61 14.40
CA ARG A 114 -9.83 -14.34 14.01
C ARG A 114 -11.06 -14.58 13.16
N ALA A 115 -12.14 -13.90 13.46
CA ALA A 115 -13.34 -13.97 12.64
C ALA A 115 -13.11 -13.26 11.30
N PRO A 116 -13.52 -13.88 10.17
CA PRO A 116 -13.56 -13.16 8.91
C PRO A 116 -14.58 -12.03 8.97
N LEU A 117 -14.20 -10.87 8.41
CA LEU A 117 -15.07 -9.70 8.28
C LEU A 117 -15.58 -9.61 6.85
N GLU A 118 -16.82 -9.19 6.67
CA GLU A 118 -17.32 -8.88 5.33
C GLU A 118 -16.52 -7.70 4.77
N ALA A 119 -15.79 -7.94 3.68
CA ALA A 119 -15.06 -6.91 2.95
C ALA A 119 -16.06 -6.16 2.06
N TYR A 120 -16.79 -5.24 2.69
CA TYR A 120 -17.87 -4.52 2.06
C TYR A 120 -17.32 -3.35 1.22
N MET A 121 -17.49 -3.44 -0.07
CA MET A 121 -17.48 -2.29 -0.98
C MET A 121 -18.89 -2.20 -1.56
N GLU A 122 -19.47 -1.01 -1.63
CA GLU A 122 -20.83 -0.79 -2.14
C GLU A 122 -21.07 -1.59 -3.44
N ASN A 123 -21.89 -2.64 -3.32
CA ASN A 123 -22.31 -3.51 -4.42
C ASN A 123 -21.23 -4.34 -5.13
N GLU A 124 -20.01 -4.44 -4.63
CA GLU A 124 -18.96 -5.22 -5.26
C GLU A 124 -18.26 -6.14 -4.26
N THR A 125 -18.31 -7.43 -4.54
CA THR A 125 -17.52 -8.44 -3.82
C THR A 125 -16.06 -8.31 -4.24
N GLN A 126 -15.16 -8.20 -3.29
CA GLN A 126 -13.73 -8.23 -3.58
C GLN A 126 -13.38 -9.58 -4.26
N PRO A 127 -12.94 -9.59 -5.53
CA PRO A 127 -12.81 -10.84 -6.29
C PRO A 127 -11.73 -11.79 -5.77
N TYR A 128 -10.78 -11.27 -4.97
CA TYR A 128 -9.67 -12.06 -4.42
C TYR A 128 -10.04 -12.82 -3.16
N THR A 129 -11.04 -12.34 -2.42
CA THR A 129 -11.37 -12.82 -1.07
C THR A 129 -12.80 -13.34 -0.97
N ASN A 130 -13.49 -13.46 -2.10
CA ASN A 130 -14.92 -13.81 -2.15
C ASN A 130 -15.80 -12.90 -1.27
N GLY A 131 -15.40 -11.64 -1.10
CA GLY A 131 -16.14 -10.67 -0.29
C GLY A 131 -15.86 -10.71 1.20
N TYR A 132 -14.78 -11.37 1.63
CA TYR A 132 -14.37 -11.41 3.03
C TYR A 132 -12.93 -10.94 3.20
N ASP A 133 -12.66 -10.23 4.27
CA ASP A 133 -11.33 -10.10 4.85
C ASP A 133 -11.18 -11.16 5.94
N TYR A 134 -10.19 -12.02 5.80
CA TYR A 134 -9.95 -13.09 6.77
C TYR A 134 -9.16 -12.62 7.99
N ASN A 135 -8.88 -11.32 8.09
CA ASN A 135 -8.20 -10.69 9.22
C ASN A 135 -6.86 -11.35 9.56
N GLU A 136 -6.15 -11.81 8.53
CA GLU A 136 -4.88 -12.55 8.69
C GLU A 136 -3.73 -11.65 9.14
N VAL A 137 -3.85 -10.34 8.91
CA VAL A 137 -2.86 -9.33 9.34
C VAL A 137 -3.46 -8.49 10.46
N GLY A 138 -2.93 -8.61 11.66
CA GLY A 138 -3.21 -7.74 12.79
C GLY A 138 -2.11 -6.70 12.99
N ILE A 139 -2.19 -5.95 14.09
CA ILE A 139 -1.23 -4.88 14.38
C ILE A 139 0.21 -5.40 14.52
N ASP A 140 0.42 -6.55 15.15
CA ASP A 140 1.75 -7.11 15.38
C ASP A 140 2.41 -7.53 14.06
N GLU A 141 1.66 -8.20 13.18
CA GLU A 141 2.12 -8.58 11.84
C GLU A 141 2.36 -7.35 10.94
N PHE A 142 1.49 -6.34 11.03
CA PHE A 142 1.67 -5.10 10.28
C PHE A 142 2.94 -4.34 10.68
N ILE A 143 3.21 -4.21 11.97
CA ILE A 143 4.44 -3.57 12.47
C ILE A 143 5.67 -4.39 12.08
N ALA A 144 5.59 -5.71 12.16
CA ALA A 144 6.68 -6.57 11.69
C ALA A 144 6.96 -6.36 10.20
N LEU A 145 5.92 -6.27 9.37
CA LEU A 145 6.04 -5.96 7.94
C LEU A 145 6.70 -4.60 7.71
N CYS A 146 6.22 -3.55 8.39
CA CYS A 146 6.82 -2.20 8.26
C CYS A 146 8.31 -2.21 8.59
N ARG A 147 8.72 -2.90 9.66
CA ARG A 147 10.14 -3.04 10.03
C ARG A 147 10.94 -3.83 8.99
N GLU A 148 10.37 -4.91 8.48
CA GLU A 148 11.02 -5.77 7.47
C GLU A 148 11.27 -5.04 6.15
N ILE A 149 10.35 -4.16 5.72
CA ILE A 149 10.50 -3.38 4.49
C ILE A 149 11.13 -2.01 4.69
N GLY A 150 11.36 -1.59 5.96
CA GLY A 150 11.93 -0.29 6.29
C GLY A 150 10.94 0.89 6.15
N ALA A 151 9.64 0.63 6.33
CA ALA A 151 8.59 1.65 6.23
C ALA A 151 8.13 2.18 7.58
N GLU A 152 7.74 3.46 7.64
CA GLU A 152 7.04 4.04 8.78
C GLU A 152 5.57 3.56 8.78
N PRO A 153 5.05 3.09 9.92
CA PRO A 153 3.64 2.73 10.03
C PRO A 153 2.76 4.00 10.10
N PHE A 154 1.68 4.00 9.32
CA PHE A 154 0.65 5.03 9.35
C PHE A 154 -0.71 4.36 9.58
N LEU A 155 -1.30 4.58 10.76
CA LEU A 155 -2.54 3.92 11.16
C LEU A 155 -3.76 4.81 10.97
N THR A 156 -4.84 4.21 10.50
CA THR A 156 -6.17 4.85 10.38
C THR A 156 -7.11 4.26 11.42
N ILE A 157 -7.64 5.11 12.32
CA ILE A 157 -8.55 4.64 13.36
C ILE A 157 -9.98 4.42 12.81
N ASN A 158 -10.71 3.53 13.44
CA ASN A 158 -12.16 3.45 13.31
C ASN A 158 -12.77 4.63 14.09
N LEU A 159 -13.14 5.70 13.35
CA LEU A 159 -13.56 6.95 13.99
C LEU A 159 -14.96 6.90 14.57
N ALA A 160 -15.92 6.39 13.82
CA ALA A 160 -17.33 6.48 14.15
C ALA A 160 -17.83 5.29 14.96
N ASN A 161 -17.34 4.09 14.68
CA ASN A 161 -17.86 2.86 15.26
C ASN A 161 -17.05 2.37 16.48
N ALA A 162 -15.84 2.91 16.72
CA ALA A 162 -15.09 2.65 17.94
C ALA A 162 -15.20 3.80 18.95
N SER A 163 -15.17 3.45 20.23
CA SER A 163 -15.14 4.46 21.30
C SER A 163 -13.77 5.17 21.36
N PRO A 164 -13.72 6.39 21.95
CA PRO A 164 -12.44 7.06 22.20
C PRO A 164 -11.48 6.22 23.05
N GLU A 165 -12.01 5.44 23.99
CA GLU A 165 -11.26 4.54 24.85
C GLU A 165 -10.67 3.36 24.08
N GLU A 166 -11.36 2.83 23.06
CA GLU A 166 -10.83 1.78 22.19
C GLU A 166 -9.66 2.27 21.36
N ASN A 167 -9.78 3.45 20.74
CA ASN A 167 -8.70 4.02 19.96
C ASN A 167 -7.51 4.48 20.81
N ALA A 168 -7.76 5.04 22.01
CA ALA A 168 -6.73 5.33 22.98
C ALA A 168 -6.01 4.05 23.47
N ALA A 169 -6.72 2.97 23.66
CA ALA A 169 -6.17 1.67 24.01
C ALA A 169 -5.27 1.11 22.88
N TRP A 170 -5.62 1.35 21.61
CA TRP A 170 -4.77 0.97 20.49
C TRP A 170 -3.47 1.80 20.46
N VAL A 171 -3.56 3.11 20.71
CA VAL A 171 -2.37 3.96 20.88
C VAL A 171 -1.50 3.47 22.03
N GLU A 172 -2.10 3.12 23.18
CA GLU A 172 -1.37 2.59 24.34
C GLU A 172 -0.72 1.24 24.02
N TYR A 173 -1.40 0.36 23.30
CA TYR A 173 -0.81 -0.89 22.83
C TYR A 173 0.43 -0.64 21.97
N CYS A 174 0.39 0.32 21.07
CA CYS A 174 1.52 0.65 20.21
C CYS A 174 2.64 1.41 20.93
N ASN A 175 2.32 2.38 21.77
CA ASN A 175 3.25 3.38 22.27
C ASN A 175 3.46 3.36 23.78
N GLY A 176 2.57 2.70 24.55
CA GLY A 176 2.66 2.64 26.00
C GLY A 176 3.86 1.82 26.48
N ALA A 177 4.38 2.19 27.66
CA ALA A 177 5.42 1.41 28.35
C ALA A 177 4.93 0.02 28.74
N ASP A 178 5.83 -0.92 28.99
CA ASP A 178 5.53 -2.33 29.29
C ASP A 178 4.87 -2.57 30.66
N ASP A 179 4.72 -1.52 31.47
CA ASP A 179 3.99 -1.51 32.75
C ASP A 179 2.57 -0.94 32.65
N THR A 180 2.21 -0.29 31.54
CA THR A 180 0.83 0.16 31.30
C THR A 180 -0.09 -1.01 30.93
N ARG A 181 -1.40 -0.81 30.95
CA ARG A 181 -2.36 -1.91 30.71
C ARG A 181 -2.13 -2.58 29.36
N TYR A 182 -2.13 -1.83 28.27
CA TYR A 182 -2.02 -2.38 26.91
C TYR A 182 -0.56 -2.54 26.45
N GLY A 183 0.36 -1.76 26.99
CA GLY A 183 1.79 -2.00 26.80
C GLY A 183 2.26 -3.31 27.44
N LYS A 184 1.71 -3.67 28.61
CA LYS A 184 1.94 -4.96 29.25
C LYS A 184 1.35 -6.12 28.40
N LEU A 185 0.18 -5.94 27.82
CA LEU A 185 -0.42 -6.93 26.92
C LEU A 185 0.49 -7.16 25.70
N ARG A 186 1.00 -6.07 25.08
CA ARG A 186 1.98 -6.18 23.99
C ARG A 186 3.23 -6.96 24.43
N ALA A 187 3.78 -6.64 25.61
CA ALA A 187 4.95 -7.31 26.13
C ALA A 187 4.72 -8.81 26.38
N GLN A 188 3.55 -9.19 26.90
CA GLN A 188 3.15 -10.60 27.09
C GLN A 188 3.02 -11.36 25.77
N ARG A 189 2.75 -10.67 24.67
CA ARG A 189 2.72 -11.23 23.31
C ARG A 189 4.10 -11.32 22.65
N GLY A 190 5.16 -11.02 23.39
CA GLY A 190 6.54 -11.12 22.92
C GLY A 190 7.15 -9.79 22.40
N HIS A 191 6.40 -8.70 22.46
CA HIS A 191 6.82 -7.38 21.95
C HIS A 191 7.04 -6.41 23.11
N LYS A 192 8.18 -6.54 23.83
CA LYS A 192 8.46 -5.75 25.01
C LYS A 192 8.54 -4.26 24.71
N ASP A 193 9.29 -3.89 23.67
CA ASP A 193 9.53 -2.51 23.32
C ASP A 193 8.31 -1.88 22.64
N ALA A 194 8.02 -0.61 22.93
CA ALA A 194 6.96 0.14 22.26
C ALA A 194 7.22 0.25 20.75
N TYR A 195 6.16 0.14 19.97
CA TYR A 195 6.25 0.24 18.50
C TYR A 195 6.57 1.64 18.01
N GLN A 196 6.23 2.67 18.83
CA GLN A 196 6.48 4.09 18.54
C GLN A 196 5.78 4.56 17.24
N VAL A 197 4.54 4.15 17.06
CA VAL A 197 3.74 4.59 15.92
C VAL A 197 3.36 6.05 16.08
N ARG A 198 3.84 6.89 15.18
CA ARG A 198 3.65 8.35 15.26
C ARG A 198 2.45 8.84 14.45
N TYR A 199 2.17 8.24 13.30
CA TYR A 199 1.24 8.74 12.29
C TYR A 199 -0.12 8.08 12.40
N TRP A 200 -1.18 8.89 12.62
CA TRP A 200 -2.54 8.40 12.86
C TRP A 200 -3.56 9.25 12.13
N SER A 201 -4.38 8.63 11.26
CA SER A 201 -5.51 9.28 10.61
C SER A 201 -6.79 9.13 11.43
N LEU A 202 -7.52 10.23 11.57
CA LEU A 202 -8.80 10.30 12.26
C LEU A 202 -9.93 9.90 11.29
N GLY A 203 -10.02 8.61 11.00
CA GLY A 203 -10.97 8.01 10.06
C GLY A 203 -10.51 8.02 8.61
N ASN A 204 -11.36 7.53 7.71
CA ASN A 204 -11.15 7.48 6.28
C ASN A 204 -12.37 8.03 5.53
N GLU A 205 -12.17 9.04 4.67
CA GLU A 205 -13.20 9.59 3.76
C GLU A 205 -14.56 9.88 4.41
N MET A 206 -14.54 10.41 5.60
CA MET A 206 -15.71 10.56 6.48
C MET A 206 -16.87 11.40 5.89
N GLY A 207 -16.63 12.13 4.82
CA GLY A 207 -17.65 12.91 4.14
C GLY A 207 -18.43 12.15 3.07
N TYR A 208 -17.95 11.00 2.61
CA TYR A 208 -18.61 10.24 1.54
C TYR A 208 -19.70 9.30 2.02
N GLY A 209 -19.66 8.85 3.24
CA GLY A 209 -20.70 7.99 3.79
C GLY A 209 -20.56 6.54 3.41
N HIS A 210 -19.33 6.05 3.21
CA HIS A 210 -19.06 4.64 2.99
C HIS A 210 -19.51 3.78 4.19
N MET A 211 -18.55 3.24 4.96
CA MET A 211 -18.86 2.34 6.08
C MET A 211 -19.51 3.06 7.28
N GLU A 212 -19.23 4.33 7.47
CA GLU A 212 -19.61 5.10 8.66
C GLU A 212 -20.77 6.10 8.41
N GLY A 213 -21.30 6.11 7.19
CA GLY A 213 -22.34 7.04 6.76
C GLY A 213 -21.83 8.47 6.50
N PRO A 214 -22.57 9.29 5.74
CA PRO A 214 -22.15 10.64 5.40
C PRO A 214 -22.17 11.54 6.63
N MET A 215 -21.06 12.21 6.91
CA MET A 215 -20.93 13.19 7.97
C MET A 215 -20.83 14.61 7.43
N THR A 216 -21.46 15.54 8.12
CA THR A 216 -21.16 16.96 7.94
C THR A 216 -19.81 17.31 8.55
N PRO A 217 -19.12 18.38 8.11
CA PRO A 217 -17.87 18.83 8.73
C PRO A 217 -17.98 19.02 10.25
N GLY A 218 -19.09 19.55 10.73
CA GLY A 218 -19.31 19.75 12.18
C GLY A 218 -19.45 18.45 12.97
N GLN A 219 -20.12 17.45 12.43
CA GLN A 219 -20.23 16.11 13.04
C GLN A 219 -18.84 15.45 13.11
N TYR A 220 -18.10 15.48 12.01
CA TYR A 220 -16.75 14.97 11.98
C TYR A 220 -15.83 15.63 13.01
N VAL A 221 -15.78 16.96 13.04
CA VAL A 221 -14.96 17.72 13.98
C VAL A 221 -15.30 17.37 15.43
N MET A 222 -16.59 17.22 15.75
CA MET A 222 -17.02 16.82 17.10
C MET A 222 -16.51 15.43 17.48
N LEU A 223 -16.64 14.45 16.59
CA LEU A 223 -16.15 13.09 16.83
C LEU A 223 -14.62 13.06 16.89
N ALA A 224 -13.94 13.67 15.92
CA ALA A 224 -12.48 13.72 15.85
C ALA A 224 -11.88 14.34 17.11
N ARG A 225 -12.46 15.42 17.64
CA ARG A 225 -11.99 16.03 18.90
C ARG A 225 -12.07 15.09 20.09
N ARG A 226 -13.10 14.25 20.18
CA ARG A 226 -13.23 13.28 21.27
C ARG A 226 -12.18 12.19 21.17
N GLN A 227 -12.02 11.62 19.97
CA GLN A 227 -11.01 10.58 19.69
C GLN A 227 -9.60 11.13 19.94
N MET A 228 -9.27 12.24 19.29
CA MET A 228 -7.98 12.90 19.39
C MET A 228 -7.58 13.19 20.86
N ARG A 229 -8.50 13.72 21.67
CA ARG A 229 -8.22 14.01 23.07
C ARG A 229 -7.81 12.76 23.83
N ALA A 230 -8.58 11.69 23.71
CA ALA A 230 -8.27 10.43 24.37
C ALA A 230 -6.94 9.81 23.89
N MET A 231 -6.63 9.90 22.61
CA MET A 231 -5.38 9.41 22.05
C MET A 231 -4.17 10.22 22.51
N LEU A 232 -4.27 11.57 22.54
CA LEU A 232 -3.19 12.46 22.97
C LEU A 232 -2.93 12.41 24.48
N ASP A 233 -3.93 12.08 25.29
CA ASP A 233 -3.75 11.83 26.72
C ASP A 233 -2.85 10.60 26.97
N VAL A 234 -2.80 9.66 26.04
CA VAL A 234 -1.92 8.47 26.08
C VAL A 234 -0.55 8.76 25.46
N SER A 235 -0.51 9.42 24.32
CA SER A 235 0.72 9.71 23.57
C SER A 235 0.65 11.13 22.99
N PRO A 236 1.26 12.13 23.65
CA PRO A 236 1.13 13.55 23.27
C PRO A 236 1.78 13.92 21.92
N ASP A 237 2.75 13.12 21.48
CA ASP A 237 3.59 13.44 20.30
C ASP A 237 3.04 12.85 18.98
N LEU A 238 1.78 12.37 18.98
CA LEU A 238 1.17 11.83 17.78
C LEU A 238 1.07 12.86 16.66
N GLN A 239 1.34 12.44 15.45
CA GLN A 239 1.12 13.20 14.23
C GLN A 239 -0.26 12.82 13.69
N LEU A 240 -1.23 13.71 13.88
CA LEU A 240 -2.63 13.44 13.54
C LEU A 240 -3.01 14.03 12.19
N PHE A 241 -3.77 13.25 11.44
CA PHE A 241 -4.28 13.57 10.12
C PHE A 241 -5.79 13.74 10.17
N SER A 242 -6.31 14.81 9.60
CA SER A 242 -7.74 14.91 9.36
C SER A 242 -8.14 14.04 8.18
N SER A 243 -9.34 13.52 8.20
CA SER A 243 -9.95 12.80 7.08
C SER A 243 -10.99 13.69 6.39
N GLY A 244 -11.21 13.45 5.13
CA GLY A 244 -12.28 14.09 4.36
C GLY A 244 -12.21 13.67 2.91
N PRO A 245 -13.32 13.78 2.18
CA PRO A 245 -13.27 13.76 0.74
C PRO A 245 -12.45 14.93 0.31
N TYR A 246 -11.79 14.88 -0.77
CA TYR A 246 -10.86 15.88 -1.26
C TYR A 246 -11.08 17.36 -0.97
N PRO A 247 -10.24 18.25 -1.59
CA PRO A 247 -10.25 19.68 -1.36
C PRO A 247 -11.62 20.30 -1.73
N SER A 248 -12.61 20.06 -0.88
CA SER A 248 -13.78 20.91 -0.86
C SER A 248 -13.58 21.93 0.24
N GLU A 249 -13.81 23.16 -0.09
CA GLU A 249 -13.72 24.29 0.84
C GLU A 249 -14.58 24.05 2.09
N GLU A 250 -15.71 23.40 1.91
CA GLU A 250 -16.65 23.12 3.00
C GLU A 250 -16.23 21.96 3.89
N TRP A 251 -15.68 20.89 3.34
CA TRP A 251 -15.45 19.67 4.13
C TRP A 251 -14.00 19.53 4.57
N GLY A 252 -13.12 19.17 3.65
CA GLY A 252 -11.74 18.81 4.01
C GLY A 252 -10.95 19.95 4.64
N THR A 253 -10.98 21.13 4.02
CA THR A 253 -10.19 22.27 4.51
C THR A 253 -10.80 22.91 5.76
N LYS A 254 -12.12 23.00 5.86
CA LYS A 254 -12.80 23.54 7.04
C LYS A 254 -12.55 22.65 8.26
N SER A 255 -12.74 21.34 8.11
CA SER A 255 -12.52 20.38 9.19
C SER A 255 -11.08 20.41 9.69
N ALA A 256 -10.09 20.40 8.77
CA ALA A 256 -8.69 20.49 9.11
C ALA A 256 -8.35 21.78 9.87
N LYS A 257 -8.87 22.93 9.44
CA LYS A 257 -8.67 24.21 10.13
C LYS A 257 -9.27 24.25 11.51
N GLU A 258 -10.46 23.69 11.70
CA GLU A 258 -11.10 23.63 13.03
C GLU A 258 -10.37 22.69 14.00
N LEU A 259 -9.59 21.73 13.48
CA LEU A 259 -8.78 20.78 14.26
C LEU A 259 -7.29 21.19 14.35
N ALA A 260 -6.87 22.29 13.75
CA ALA A 260 -5.46 22.67 13.53
C ALA A 260 -4.64 22.85 14.81
N GLU A 261 -5.24 22.95 15.98
CA GLU A 261 -4.53 22.97 17.25
C GLU A 261 -3.67 21.71 17.43
N ASN A 262 -4.20 20.54 17.09
CA ASN A 262 -3.56 19.23 17.28
C ASN A 262 -3.38 18.43 15.99
N VAL A 263 -4.17 18.71 14.96
CA VAL A 263 -4.07 18.07 13.65
C VAL A 263 -3.16 18.88 12.76
N LYS A 264 -2.09 18.25 12.26
CA LYS A 264 -1.05 18.92 11.44
C LYS A 264 -1.14 18.58 9.97
N TYR A 265 -1.90 17.55 9.60
CA TYR A 265 -2.02 17.05 8.23
C TYR A 265 -3.48 17.03 7.78
N ALA A 266 -3.73 17.45 6.57
CA ALA A 266 -5.03 17.33 5.92
C ALA A 266 -4.95 16.32 4.77
N SER A 267 -5.77 15.30 4.82
CA SER A 267 -5.84 14.22 3.84
C SER A 267 -6.38 14.70 2.49
N LEU A 268 -5.74 14.29 1.41
CA LEU A 268 -6.16 14.47 0.03
C LEU A 268 -6.16 13.09 -0.65
N HIS A 269 -7.30 12.72 -1.23
CA HIS A 269 -7.43 11.53 -2.07
C HIS A 269 -7.79 11.96 -3.49
N HIS A 270 -7.17 11.33 -4.48
CA HIS A 270 -7.53 11.54 -5.87
C HIS A 270 -7.29 10.30 -6.71
N TYR A 271 -8.38 9.81 -7.30
CA TYR A 271 -8.34 8.75 -8.29
C TYR A 271 -8.62 9.35 -9.66
N THR A 272 -7.63 9.23 -10.54
CA THR A 272 -7.75 9.73 -11.91
C THR A 272 -8.80 8.92 -12.67
N TYR A 273 -9.80 9.60 -13.20
CA TYR A 273 -10.79 9.00 -14.08
C TYR A 273 -10.55 9.45 -15.53
N VAL A 274 -10.31 8.47 -16.40
CA VAL A 274 -10.20 8.65 -17.83
C VAL A 274 -11.17 7.66 -18.50
N PRO A 275 -12.09 8.13 -19.37
CA PRO A 275 -12.89 7.22 -20.17
C PRO A 275 -12.01 6.32 -21.03
N LEU A 276 -12.16 5.02 -20.88
CA LEU A 276 -11.32 4.04 -21.57
C LEU A 276 -11.96 3.67 -22.90
N ASP A 277 -11.27 3.94 -24.00
CA ASP A 277 -11.68 3.55 -25.35
C ASP A 277 -10.50 2.89 -26.09
N TYR A 278 -10.66 1.62 -26.42
CA TYR A 278 -9.70 0.80 -27.17
C TYR A 278 -10.33 0.26 -28.45
N SER A 279 -11.37 0.90 -28.97
CA SER A 279 -12.11 0.47 -30.17
C SER A 279 -11.33 0.64 -31.46
N SER A 280 -10.31 1.47 -31.47
CA SER A 280 -9.38 1.71 -32.58
C SER A 280 -8.00 2.10 -32.04
N ASP A 281 -6.97 2.02 -32.88
CA ASP A 281 -5.61 2.41 -32.53
C ASP A 281 -5.55 3.90 -32.12
N GLU A 282 -6.32 4.77 -32.79
CA GLU A 282 -6.39 6.18 -32.47
C GLU A 282 -7.08 6.42 -31.11
N ALA A 283 -8.18 5.73 -30.84
CA ALA A 283 -8.88 5.82 -29.57
C ALA A 283 -8.00 5.31 -28.42
N ALA A 284 -7.31 4.20 -28.62
CA ALA A 284 -6.34 3.65 -27.67
C ALA A 284 -5.19 4.64 -27.38
N LYS A 285 -4.63 5.26 -28.43
CA LYS A 285 -3.57 6.27 -28.32
C LYS A 285 -4.04 7.48 -27.50
N ASN A 286 -5.25 7.98 -27.78
CA ASN A 286 -5.83 9.11 -27.05
C ASN A 286 -6.11 8.76 -25.59
N THR A 287 -6.64 7.57 -25.32
CA THR A 287 -6.87 7.06 -23.97
C THR A 287 -5.54 7.00 -23.18
N CYS A 288 -4.51 6.39 -23.73
CA CYS A 288 -3.21 6.31 -23.08
C CYS A 288 -2.59 7.70 -22.84
N GLN A 289 -2.73 8.63 -23.79
CA GLN A 289 -2.23 9.99 -23.62
C GLN A 289 -2.99 10.71 -22.47
N ALA A 290 -4.30 10.55 -22.39
CA ALA A 290 -5.09 11.13 -21.32
C ALA A 290 -4.69 10.59 -19.92
N ILE A 291 -4.37 9.30 -19.83
CA ILE A 291 -3.84 8.67 -18.60
C ILE A 291 -2.50 9.32 -18.22
N MET A 292 -1.57 9.41 -19.16
CA MET A 292 -0.23 9.97 -18.93
C MET A 292 -0.24 11.47 -18.60
N ASP A 293 -1.27 12.21 -19.04
CA ASP A 293 -1.45 13.63 -18.78
C ASP A 293 -2.15 13.95 -17.45
N ALA A 294 -2.75 12.96 -16.81
CA ALA A 294 -3.53 13.12 -15.59
C ALA A 294 -2.79 13.72 -14.37
N PRO A 295 -1.47 13.60 -14.21
CA PRO A 295 -0.75 14.31 -13.15
C PRO A 295 -0.95 15.83 -13.16
N LYS A 296 -1.35 16.43 -14.29
CA LYS A 296 -1.69 17.87 -14.37
C LYS A 296 -2.91 18.24 -13.54
N GLU A 297 -3.91 17.35 -13.51
CA GLU A 297 -5.10 17.52 -12.70
C GLU A 297 -4.80 17.36 -11.20
N ALA A 298 -4.02 16.34 -10.84
CA ALA A 298 -3.54 16.19 -9.47
C ALA A 298 -2.81 17.44 -8.96
N TYR A 299 -1.96 18.04 -9.79
CA TYR A 299 -1.26 19.28 -9.44
C TYR A 299 -2.24 20.46 -9.24
N ARG A 300 -3.29 20.55 -10.04
CA ARG A 300 -4.33 21.56 -9.86
C ARG A 300 -5.02 21.43 -8.51
N LEU A 301 -5.41 20.21 -8.14
CA LEU A 301 -6.05 19.91 -6.86
C LEU A 301 -5.13 20.20 -5.65
N ILE A 302 -3.86 19.83 -5.73
CA ILE A 302 -2.87 20.16 -4.68
C ILE A 302 -2.77 21.67 -4.48
N LYS A 303 -2.71 22.47 -5.55
CA LYS A 303 -2.65 23.95 -5.47
C LYS A 303 -3.91 24.54 -4.86
N GLU A 304 -5.08 24.04 -5.24
CA GLU A 304 -6.34 24.46 -4.65
C GLU A 304 -6.37 24.18 -3.16
N MET A 305 -6.02 22.94 -2.77
CA MET A 305 -5.96 22.57 -1.36
C MET A 305 -4.96 23.43 -0.59
N ARG A 306 -3.76 23.67 -1.13
CA ARG A 306 -2.76 24.55 -0.50
C ARG A 306 -3.32 25.96 -0.28
N THR A 307 -3.99 26.49 -1.29
CA THR A 307 -4.63 27.83 -1.20
C THR A 307 -5.67 27.87 -0.09
N CYS A 308 -6.50 26.84 0.02
CA CYS A 308 -7.53 26.74 1.04
C CYS A 308 -6.98 26.53 2.45
N LEU A 309 -5.96 25.67 2.64
CA LEU A 309 -5.41 25.33 3.96
C LEU A 309 -4.57 26.50 4.57
N GLY A 310 -3.94 27.32 3.76
CA GLY A 310 -2.93 28.28 4.23
C GLY A 310 -1.61 27.57 4.60
N ASN A 311 -0.81 28.13 5.51
CA ASN A 311 0.58 27.67 5.73
C ASN A 311 0.78 26.83 7.01
N ASN A 312 -0.27 26.56 7.77
CA ASN A 312 -0.13 25.94 9.10
C ASN A 312 -0.49 24.45 9.14
N ILE A 313 -0.94 23.89 8.02
CA ILE A 313 -1.40 22.50 7.91
C ILE A 313 -0.74 21.89 6.68
N HIS A 314 -0.04 20.78 6.88
CA HIS A 314 0.56 20.01 5.79
C HIS A 314 -0.50 19.31 4.94
N ILE A 315 -0.24 19.11 3.66
CA ILE A 315 -1.04 18.22 2.81
C ILE A 315 -0.52 16.79 2.96
N SER A 316 -1.40 15.85 3.19
CA SER A 316 -1.14 14.42 3.06
C SER A 316 -1.89 13.92 1.83
N PHE A 317 -1.18 13.59 0.76
CA PHE A 317 -1.78 12.98 -0.42
C PHE A 317 -1.74 11.46 -0.25
N ASP A 318 -2.58 10.95 0.65
CA ASP A 318 -2.48 9.61 1.21
C ASP A 318 -3.31 8.54 0.48
N GLU A 319 -4.00 8.90 -0.61
CA GLU A 319 -4.51 7.94 -1.61
C GLU A 319 -4.47 8.54 -3.02
N TRP A 320 -3.84 7.84 -3.95
CA TRP A 320 -3.85 8.18 -5.37
C TRP A 320 -3.60 6.97 -6.26
N ASN A 321 -4.37 6.87 -7.33
CA ASN A 321 -4.22 5.88 -8.40
C ASN A 321 -5.13 6.27 -9.59
N CYS A 322 -5.18 5.41 -10.60
CA CYS A 322 -6.23 5.43 -11.61
C CYS A 322 -7.46 4.71 -11.07
N TRP A 323 -8.66 5.28 -11.24
CA TRP A 323 -9.92 4.72 -10.73
C TRP A 323 -10.19 3.28 -11.20
N TYR A 324 -9.79 2.96 -12.42
CA TYR A 324 -10.01 1.63 -13.03
C TYR A 324 -8.95 0.58 -12.66
N ALA A 325 -7.99 0.89 -11.83
CA ALA A 325 -6.99 -0.10 -11.36
C ALA A 325 -7.63 -1.32 -10.69
N TRP A 326 -8.81 -1.15 -10.09
CA TRP A 326 -9.63 -2.22 -9.51
C TRP A 326 -10.19 -3.23 -10.52
N TYR A 327 -10.35 -2.84 -11.78
CA TYR A 327 -11.17 -3.57 -12.73
C TYR A 327 -10.38 -4.13 -13.90
N ARG A 328 -9.14 -3.75 -14.05
CA ARG A 328 -8.35 -4.15 -15.20
C ARG A 328 -6.86 -4.30 -14.89
N PRO A 329 -6.16 -5.09 -15.72
CA PRO A 329 -4.72 -5.23 -15.61
C PRO A 329 -3.98 -3.90 -15.85
N SER A 330 -2.91 -3.69 -15.09
CA SER A 330 -2.01 -2.56 -15.23
C SER A 330 -1.37 -2.50 -16.63
N SER A 331 -0.98 -1.30 -17.04
CA SER A 331 -0.34 -1.02 -18.33
C SER A 331 0.85 -0.08 -18.18
N ALA A 332 1.68 0.03 -19.22
CA ALA A 332 2.80 0.99 -19.22
C ALA A 332 2.32 2.45 -19.25
N ALA A 333 1.10 2.74 -19.73
CA ALA A 333 0.51 4.08 -19.62
C ALA A 333 0.33 4.48 -18.14
N GLU A 334 -0.13 3.55 -17.29
CA GLU A 334 -0.24 3.77 -15.84
C GLU A 334 1.13 3.86 -15.18
N GLY A 335 2.11 3.12 -15.68
CA GLY A 335 3.51 3.29 -15.25
C GLY A 335 4.02 4.71 -15.53
N LEU A 336 3.73 5.28 -16.71
CA LEU A 336 4.09 6.65 -17.05
C LEU A 336 3.28 7.70 -16.26
N TYR A 337 2.01 7.41 -15.98
CA TYR A 337 1.21 8.21 -15.04
C TYR A 337 1.87 8.23 -13.65
N ALA A 338 2.22 7.07 -13.11
CA ALA A 338 2.89 6.98 -11.82
C ALA A 338 4.25 7.70 -11.81
N ALA A 339 5.02 7.62 -12.90
CA ALA A 339 6.25 8.38 -13.06
C ALA A 339 5.99 9.90 -13.00
N GLY A 340 4.95 10.36 -13.70
CA GLY A 340 4.52 11.76 -13.67
C GLY A 340 4.09 12.22 -12.27
N MET A 341 3.35 11.41 -11.53
CA MET A 341 2.95 11.69 -10.15
C MET A 341 4.17 11.73 -9.21
N LEU A 342 5.07 10.76 -9.28
CA LEU A 342 6.27 10.74 -8.45
C LEU A 342 7.18 11.94 -8.74
N GLN A 343 7.34 12.34 -10.00
CA GLN A 343 8.07 13.58 -10.33
C GLN A 343 7.38 14.84 -9.82
N LEU A 344 6.05 14.89 -9.91
CA LEU A 344 5.28 15.99 -9.34
C LEU A 344 5.55 16.10 -7.83
N PHE A 345 5.51 14.99 -7.11
CA PHE A 345 5.79 14.98 -5.67
C PHE A 345 7.24 15.38 -5.37
N LEU A 346 8.22 14.83 -6.09
CA LEU A 346 9.62 15.23 -5.96
C LEU A 346 9.82 16.74 -6.18
N ASN A 347 9.20 17.29 -7.20
CA ASN A 347 9.41 18.68 -7.58
C ASN A 347 8.63 19.69 -6.72
N GLU A 348 7.44 19.33 -6.24
CA GLU A 348 6.51 20.29 -5.66
C GLU A 348 6.23 20.07 -4.16
N SER A 349 6.63 18.94 -3.56
CA SER A 349 6.32 18.62 -2.15
C SER A 349 6.74 19.70 -1.18
N ASN A 350 7.92 20.31 -1.35
CA ASN A 350 8.39 21.38 -0.49
C ASN A 350 7.59 22.68 -0.67
N ALA A 351 7.29 23.07 -1.93
CA ALA A 351 6.54 24.27 -2.23
C ALA A 351 5.07 24.16 -1.81
N MET A 352 4.51 22.97 -1.89
CA MET A 352 3.12 22.69 -1.51
C MET A 352 2.99 22.21 -0.07
N ASP A 353 4.10 22.07 0.65
CA ASP A 353 4.13 21.58 2.03
C ASP A 353 3.37 20.24 2.17
N MET A 354 3.83 19.26 1.37
CA MET A 354 3.20 17.96 1.20
C MET A 354 4.20 16.84 1.50
N PRO A 355 4.44 16.54 2.79
CA PRO A 355 5.46 15.58 3.20
C PRO A 355 5.05 14.11 3.06
N VAL A 356 3.77 13.82 2.84
CA VAL A 356 3.23 12.45 2.75
C VAL A 356 2.50 12.26 1.44
N CYS A 357 2.86 11.18 0.70
CA CYS A 357 2.23 10.78 -0.56
C CYS A 357 2.17 9.25 -0.62
N CYS A 358 0.99 8.66 -0.43
CA CYS A 358 0.81 7.21 -0.41
C CYS A 358 0.03 6.74 -1.64
N TYR A 359 0.63 5.83 -2.39
CA TYR A 359 -0.02 5.17 -3.53
C TYR A 359 -1.02 4.12 -3.06
N PHE A 360 -2.21 4.11 -3.63
CA PHE A 360 -3.25 3.13 -3.33
C PHE A 360 -3.47 2.18 -4.50
N GLN A 361 -3.10 0.92 -4.41
CA GLN A 361 -2.31 0.31 -3.34
C GLN A 361 -1.19 -0.54 -3.97
N PRO A 362 -0.15 -0.96 -3.22
CA PRO A 362 1.00 -1.63 -3.83
C PRO A 362 0.65 -3.01 -4.40
N ILE A 363 -0.22 -3.76 -3.76
CA ILE A 363 -0.58 -5.14 -4.14
C ILE A 363 -1.95 -5.13 -4.81
N SER A 364 -2.13 -5.94 -5.83
CA SER A 364 -3.35 -6.18 -6.61
C SER A 364 -3.77 -5.04 -7.54
N GLU A 365 -3.66 -3.78 -7.14
CA GLU A 365 -4.21 -2.64 -7.87
C GLU A 365 -3.17 -1.74 -8.49
N GLY A 366 -1.97 -2.19 -8.66
CA GLY A 366 -1.05 -1.34 -9.38
C GLY A 366 0.40 -1.80 -9.41
N ALA A 367 1.17 -1.73 -8.31
CA ALA A 367 2.63 -1.88 -8.37
C ALA A 367 3.11 -3.35 -8.42
N ILE A 368 2.42 -4.26 -7.74
CA ILE A 368 2.79 -5.67 -7.61
C ILE A 368 1.63 -6.54 -8.08
N GLU A 369 1.89 -7.37 -9.09
CA GLU A 369 0.95 -8.37 -9.59
C GLU A 369 1.23 -9.73 -8.97
N ILE A 370 0.20 -10.34 -8.40
CA ILE A 370 0.24 -11.71 -7.89
C ILE A 370 -0.66 -12.57 -8.78
N LYS A 371 -0.08 -13.58 -9.41
CA LYS A 371 -0.82 -14.52 -10.26
C LYS A 371 -0.41 -15.95 -9.94
N GLY A 372 -1.24 -16.64 -9.15
CA GLY A 372 -0.90 -17.95 -8.61
C GLY A 372 0.38 -17.88 -7.78
N ASN A 373 1.38 -18.66 -8.13
CA ASN A 373 2.68 -18.69 -7.44
C ASN A 373 3.66 -17.62 -7.93
N ASN A 374 3.29 -16.78 -8.88
CA ASN A 374 4.17 -15.75 -9.42
C ASN A 374 3.85 -14.39 -8.79
N CYS A 375 4.88 -13.72 -8.31
CA CYS A 375 4.86 -12.35 -7.87
C CYS A 375 5.85 -11.55 -8.74
N ARG A 376 5.41 -10.40 -9.24
CA ARG A 376 6.27 -9.54 -10.07
C ARG A 376 5.83 -8.08 -10.03
N LEU A 377 6.75 -7.18 -10.34
CA LEU A 377 6.43 -5.79 -10.53
C LEU A 377 5.65 -5.59 -11.84
N THR A 378 4.63 -4.75 -11.79
CA THR A 378 3.93 -4.21 -12.97
C THR A 378 4.76 -3.08 -13.58
N ALA A 379 4.26 -2.42 -14.63
CA ALA A 379 4.89 -1.20 -15.15
C ALA A 379 4.99 -0.10 -14.09
N THR A 380 3.96 0.07 -13.26
CA THR A 380 3.97 1.01 -12.13
C THR A 380 5.04 0.61 -11.11
N GLY A 381 5.11 -0.66 -10.72
CA GLY A 381 6.14 -1.15 -9.81
C GLY A 381 7.56 -0.97 -10.34
N GLN A 382 7.79 -1.17 -11.63
CA GLN A 382 9.09 -0.92 -12.27
C GLN A 382 9.50 0.56 -12.16
N VAL A 383 8.55 1.48 -12.31
CA VAL A 383 8.79 2.92 -12.13
C VAL A 383 9.14 3.24 -10.68
N PHE A 384 8.39 2.72 -9.71
CA PHE A 384 8.74 2.90 -8.30
C PHE A 384 10.14 2.37 -7.98
N SER A 385 10.47 1.17 -8.44
CA SER A 385 11.80 0.57 -8.28
C SER A 385 12.92 1.44 -8.86
N MET A 386 12.73 1.99 -10.06
CA MET A 386 13.72 2.89 -10.69
C MET A 386 13.83 4.21 -9.91
N LEU A 387 12.71 4.87 -9.61
CA LEU A 387 12.71 6.18 -8.96
C LEU A 387 13.04 6.14 -7.46
N LYS A 388 13.06 4.95 -6.83
CA LYS A 388 13.65 4.73 -5.51
C LYS A 388 15.07 5.32 -5.38
N ALA A 389 15.78 5.47 -6.47
CA ALA A 389 17.08 6.11 -6.51
C ALA A 389 17.10 7.53 -5.91
N HIS A 390 15.97 8.23 -5.87
CA HIS A 390 15.83 9.54 -5.24
C HIS A 390 15.67 9.50 -3.71
N CYS A 391 15.38 8.33 -3.13
CA CYS A 391 15.07 8.20 -1.72
C CYS A 391 16.20 8.67 -0.80
N GLY A 392 15.87 9.56 0.14
CA GLY A 392 16.81 10.15 1.08
C GLY A 392 17.71 11.23 0.47
N GLY A 393 17.50 11.62 -0.78
CA GLY A 393 18.21 12.74 -1.42
C GLY A 393 17.53 14.08 -1.17
N SER A 394 18.32 15.15 -1.20
CA SER A 394 17.83 16.53 -1.17
C SER A 394 17.50 17.01 -2.57
N LEU A 395 16.36 17.66 -2.75
CA LEU A 395 15.91 18.18 -4.05
C LEU A 395 16.88 19.22 -4.63
N CYS A 396 17.13 19.14 -5.94
CA CYS A 396 17.88 20.13 -6.74
C CYS A 396 16.93 21.00 -7.57
N PRO A 397 16.42 22.12 -7.05
CA PRO A 397 15.43 22.92 -7.75
C PRO A 397 15.87 23.48 -9.09
N SER A 398 17.17 23.68 -9.28
CA SER A 398 17.76 24.23 -10.53
C SER A 398 17.62 23.30 -11.75
N LEU A 399 17.37 22.02 -11.51
CA LEU A 399 17.22 21.02 -12.58
C LEU A 399 15.77 20.56 -12.76
N LYS A 400 14.82 21.09 -11.97
CA LYS A 400 13.43 20.66 -12.04
C LYS A 400 12.70 21.25 -13.24
N ASN A 401 11.87 20.44 -13.87
CA ASN A 401 10.79 20.82 -14.77
C ASN A 401 9.74 19.71 -14.82
N ASN A 402 8.68 19.89 -15.60
CA ASN A 402 7.60 18.90 -15.66
C ASN A 402 8.01 17.49 -16.15
N SER A 403 9.20 17.36 -16.71
CA SER A 403 9.72 16.08 -17.22
C SER A 403 11.05 15.67 -16.58
N VAL A 404 11.55 16.46 -15.62
CA VAL A 404 12.85 16.21 -14.97
C VAL A 404 12.71 16.47 -13.47
N ALA A 405 13.21 15.56 -12.66
CA ALA A 405 13.46 15.78 -11.24
C ALA A 405 14.91 15.39 -10.90
N ALA A 406 15.50 16.06 -9.93
CA ALA A 406 16.85 15.78 -9.51
C ALA A 406 17.02 15.88 -8.00
N THR A 407 17.81 14.96 -7.44
CA THR A 407 18.17 14.95 -6.01
C THR A 407 19.65 14.68 -5.83
N ILE A 408 20.21 15.17 -4.71
CA ILE A 408 21.61 14.89 -4.31
C ILE A 408 21.58 14.12 -2.99
N LYS A 409 22.33 13.02 -2.94
CA LYS A 409 22.61 12.24 -1.73
C LYS A 409 24.07 11.78 -1.76
N ASP A 410 24.82 12.00 -0.69
CA ASP A 410 26.21 11.55 -0.56
C ASP A 410 27.10 11.94 -1.75
N ASN A 411 26.94 13.17 -2.25
CA ASN A 411 27.58 13.71 -3.46
C ASN A 411 27.20 13.01 -4.78
N ILE A 412 26.21 12.15 -4.77
CA ILE A 412 25.67 11.54 -6.00
C ILE A 412 24.42 12.32 -6.41
N LEU A 413 24.46 12.87 -7.62
CA LEU A 413 23.31 13.51 -8.26
C LEU A 413 22.51 12.43 -9.00
N THR A 414 21.25 12.28 -8.63
CA THR A 414 20.29 11.41 -9.31
C THR A 414 19.32 12.27 -10.12
N ILE A 415 19.18 12.00 -11.41
CA ILE A 415 18.29 12.73 -12.32
C ILE A 415 17.33 11.73 -12.95
N SER A 416 16.03 11.95 -12.78
CA SER A 416 15.00 11.23 -13.53
C SER A 416 14.41 12.10 -14.63
N MET A 417 14.13 11.47 -15.77
CA MET A 417 13.55 12.11 -16.95
C MET A 417 12.38 11.27 -17.44
N ILE A 418 11.29 11.92 -17.83
CA ILE A 418 10.09 11.26 -18.36
C ILE A 418 9.78 11.81 -19.76
N HIS A 419 9.43 10.91 -20.65
CA HIS A 419 8.93 11.23 -21.96
C HIS A 419 7.60 10.52 -22.22
N THR A 420 6.51 11.29 -22.21
CA THR A 420 5.13 10.80 -22.42
C THR A 420 4.66 10.97 -23.87
N GLY A 421 5.48 11.53 -24.74
CA GLY A 421 5.16 11.61 -26.17
C GLY A 421 5.18 10.23 -26.81
N GLN A 422 4.27 9.97 -27.75
CA GLN A 422 4.07 8.65 -28.33
C GLN A 422 4.72 8.46 -29.71
N GLU A 423 5.29 9.49 -30.32
CA GLU A 423 5.75 9.43 -31.70
C GLU A 423 7.26 9.66 -31.84
N GLU A 424 7.74 10.79 -31.36
CA GLU A 424 9.10 11.23 -31.63
C GLU A 424 10.00 11.13 -30.38
N PRO A 425 11.28 10.76 -30.52
CA PRO A 425 12.24 10.81 -29.44
C PRO A 425 12.42 12.22 -28.90
N ARG A 426 12.77 12.34 -27.63
CA ARG A 426 13.04 13.62 -26.96
C ARG A 426 14.47 13.71 -26.49
N VAL A 427 15.14 14.82 -26.82
CA VAL A 427 16.51 15.09 -26.40
C VAL A 427 16.50 15.93 -25.13
N PHE A 428 17.23 15.48 -24.11
CA PHE A 428 17.52 16.22 -22.89
C PHE A 428 18.99 16.60 -22.87
N LYS A 429 19.27 17.88 -22.59
CA LYS A 429 20.62 18.40 -22.44
C LYS A 429 20.80 18.89 -21.03
N ILE A 430 21.75 18.31 -20.31
CA ILE A 430 21.99 18.57 -18.91
C ILE A 430 23.44 19.04 -18.76
N GLN A 431 23.61 20.27 -18.28
CA GLN A 431 24.93 20.83 -18.01
C GLN A 431 25.30 20.61 -16.56
N ILE A 432 26.18 19.67 -16.30
CA ILE A 432 26.71 19.34 -14.99
C ILE A 432 28.19 19.01 -15.07
N ARG A 433 28.90 19.04 -13.94
CA ARG A 433 30.25 18.55 -13.80
C ARG A 433 30.27 17.31 -12.95
N GLY A 434 30.81 16.22 -13.43
CA GLY A 434 30.87 14.94 -12.72
C GLY A 434 31.01 13.78 -13.68
N ASP A 435 31.24 12.60 -13.13
CA ASP A 435 31.35 11.36 -13.87
C ASP A 435 30.00 10.63 -13.89
N LEU A 436 29.65 10.01 -15.02
CA LEU A 436 28.47 9.15 -15.13
C LEU A 436 28.74 7.84 -14.41
N LEU A 437 27.90 7.53 -13.40
CA LEU A 437 28.01 6.32 -12.59
C LEU A 437 27.07 5.20 -13.07
N ASP A 438 25.84 5.57 -13.45
CA ASP A 438 24.78 4.65 -13.86
C ASP A 438 23.77 5.37 -14.74
N ALA A 439 23.22 4.68 -15.73
CA ALA A 439 22.16 5.21 -16.58
C ALA A 439 21.21 4.10 -17.01
N LYS A 440 19.96 4.21 -16.59
CA LYS A 440 18.92 3.21 -16.82
C LYS A 440 17.74 3.81 -17.58
N LEU A 441 17.12 2.99 -18.40
CA LEU A 441 15.97 3.31 -19.23
C LEU A 441 14.89 2.25 -19.04
N LEU A 442 13.68 2.68 -18.78
CA LEU A 442 12.45 1.91 -18.96
C LEU A 442 11.78 2.36 -20.25
N SER A 443 11.61 1.49 -21.21
CA SER A 443 10.95 1.76 -22.48
C SER A 443 9.95 0.66 -22.82
N THR A 444 8.98 0.96 -23.68
CA THR A 444 7.95 0.01 -24.06
C THR A 444 7.51 0.24 -25.50
N ASP A 445 7.13 -0.84 -26.19
CA ASP A 445 6.52 -0.80 -27.53
C ASP A 445 4.98 -0.81 -27.46
N SER A 446 4.40 -0.90 -26.26
CA SER A 446 2.94 -0.95 -26.08
C SER A 446 2.53 -0.25 -24.78
N LEU A 447 1.43 0.49 -24.87
CA LEU A 447 0.77 1.16 -23.73
C LEU A 447 -0.53 0.45 -23.31
N LEU A 448 -0.90 -0.64 -24.00
CA LEU A 448 -2.16 -1.35 -23.77
C LEU A 448 -2.14 -2.16 -22.45
N PRO A 449 -3.28 -2.62 -21.95
CA PRO A 449 -3.36 -3.48 -20.77
C PRO A 449 -2.39 -4.67 -20.83
N HIS A 450 -1.81 -5.04 -19.68
CA HIS A 450 -0.74 -6.03 -19.51
C HIS A 450 0.65 -5.62 -20.02
N SER A 451 0.81 -4.46 -20.66
CA SER A 451 2.14 -3.99 -21.10
C SER A 451 3.03 -3.67 -19.88
N ARG A 452 4.32 -3.84 -20.07
CA ARG A 452 5.36 -3.55 -19.09
C ARG A 452 6.52 -2.85 -19.78
N PHE A 453 7.41 -2.30 -19.01
CA PHE A 453 8.66 -1.75 -19.55
C PHE A 453 9.71 -2.86 -19.72
N GLU A 454 10.56 -2.66 -20.70
CA GLU A 454 11.86 -3.30 -20.81
C GLU A 454 12.90 -2.38 -20.18
N GLU A 455 13.69 -2.92 -19.24
CA GLU A 455 14.81 -2.18 -18.64
C GLU A 455 16.04 -2.32 -19.52
N LYS A 456 16.68 -1.20 -19.88
CA LYS A 456 17.85 -1.11 -20.72
C LYS A 456 18.90 -0.19 -20.10
N ILE A 457 20.13 -0.37 -20.50
CA ILE A 457 21.17 0.62 -20.24
C ILE A 457 20.93 1.81 -21.19
N LEU A 458 20.88 3.01 -20.62
CA LEU A 458 20.70 4.24 -21.38
C LEU A 458 22.03 4.72 -21.91
N SER A 459 22.10 5.02 -23.22
CA SER A 459 23.25 5.67 -23.80
C SER A 459 23.24 7.16 -23.50
N VAL A 460 24.32 7.65 -22.94
CA VAL A 460 24.53 9.06 -22.61
C VAL A 460 25.77 9.53 -23.35
N SER A 461 25.67 10.61 -24.09
CA SER A 461 26.83 11.26 -24.70
C SER A 461 27.22 12.53 -23.95
N GLU A 462 28.49 12.83 -23.88
CA GLU A 462 29.01 14.05 -23.25
C GLU A 462 29.85 14.84 -24.27
N ILE A 463 29.52 16.11 -24.42
CA ILE A 463 30.22 17.05 -25.26
C ILE A 463 30.39 18.36 -24.51
N ASP A 464 31.62 18.78 -24.24
CA ASP A 464 31.95 20.04 -23.55
C ASP A 464 31.26 20.23 -22.19
N GLY A 465 31.11 19.16 -21.42
CA GLY A 465 30.44 19.16 -20.10
C GLY A 465 28.91 19.23 -20.18
N ILE A 466 28.33 18.96 -21.35
CA ILE A 466 26.90 18.81 -21.57
C ILE A 466 26.61 17.32 -21.79
N PHE A 467 25.86 16.74 -20.90
CA PHE A 467 25.30 15.39 -21.06
C PHE A 467 24.06 15.45 -21.94
N GLU A 468 24.07 14.72 -23.03
CA GLU A 468 22.92 14.58 -23.92
C GLU A 468 22.34 13.19 -23.81
N VAL A 469 21.03 13.14 -23.53
CA VAL A 469 20.23 11.94 -23.36
C VAL A 469 19.08 11.97 -24.35
N VAL A 470 18.96 10.93 -25.16
CA VAL A 470 17.87 10.78 -26.12
C VAL A 470 16.89 9.72 -25.55
N LEU A 471 15.70 10.13 -25.19
CA LEU A 471 14.66 9.23 -24.73
C LEU A 471 13.74 8.83 -25.89
N PRO A 472 13.52 7.50 -26.09
CA PRO A 472 12.48 7.06 -27.01
C PRO A 472 11.09 7.48 -26.50
N PRO A 473 10.05 7.45 -27.35
CA PRO A 473 8.67 7.64 -26.92
C PRO A 473 8.31 6.76 -25.72
N CYS A 474 7.41 7.25 -24.86
CA CYS A 474 6.81 6.48 -23.77
C CYS A 474 7.84 5.82 -22.84
N SER A 475 8.78 6.63 -22.31
CA SER A 475 9.89 6.11 -21.52
C SER A 475 10.19 6.90 -20.26
N VAL A 476 10.88 6.25 -19.33
CA VAL A 476 11.41 6.82 -18.08
C VAL A 476 12.89 6.51 -18.00
N ALA A 477 13.71 7.49 -17.66
CA ALA A 477 15.12 7.28 -17.43
C ALA A 477 15.55 7.77 -16.04
N CYS A 478 16.59 7.13 -15.51
CA CYS A 478 17.26 7.54 -14.28
C CYS A 478 18.79 7.49 -14.52
N VAL A 479 19.46 8.60 -14.21
CA VAL A 479 20.90 8.78 -14.39
C VAL A 479 21.53 9.20 -13.07
N LYS A 480 22.70 8.65 -12.77
CA LYS A 480 23.49 9.01 -11.58
C LYS A 480 24.90 9.43 -11.98
#